data_97715bcea81ab07c10c06375a6f4069c
#
_entry.id   97715bcea81ab07c10c06375a6f4069c
#
_cell.length_a   1.000
_cell.length_b   1.000
_cell.length_c   1.000
_cell.angle_alpha   90.00
_cell.angle_beta   90.00
_cell.angle_gamma   90.00
#
_symmetry.space_group_name_H-M   'P 1'
#
loop_
_entity.id
_entity.type
_entity.pdbx_description
1 polymer ?
#
loop_
_entity_poly.entity_id
_entity_poly.type
_entity_poly.pdbx_seq_one_letter_code
_entity_poly.pdbx_strand_id
1 'polypeptide(L)'
;MITDILKLRSIAFDYLFDALVVTDLQGTITDWNKGSENLYGYSKDEAIGQPVNMLHVPEDTDQIVSEVISAVEKSGKWTGEIRMLHKNGEIGWIESMCVPIYDLDKQMVGALGINRNITARIKETERLEHLAHYDYLTKIPNRYLLLDRLQHLIDQSERNNSNFALLYIDLNKFKIFNDTKGHAFGDQVLLETALRLKQSIRLSDTVARIGGDEFVVLLESISNQNDISSMVKTISKALNQTYTINDEKIAVNCSIGVAIFPEEGSTPDTLLASADKAMYKDKYKLSDT
;
A
#
# COMPACT_ATOMS: atom_id res chain seq x y z
N MET A 1 31.18 42.16 -19.67
CA MET A 1 31.40 41.60 -18.32
C MET A 1 30.11 41.42 -17.53
N ILE A 2 29.29 42.45 -17.21
CA ILE A 2 28.00 42.24 -16.48
C ILE A 2 27.00 41.40 -17.28
N THR A 3 26.86 41.67 -18.60
CA THR A 3 26.00 40.94 -19.53
C THR A 3 26.38 39.45 -19.61
N ASP A 4 27.66 39.10 -19.53
CA ASP A 4 28.15 37.73 -19.59
C ASP A 4 27.87 36.96 -18.31
N ILE A 5 27.94 37.65 -17.16
CA ILE A 5 27.58 37.08 -15.85
C ILE A 5 26.08 36.77 -15.79
N LEU A 6 25.22 37.67 -16.28
CA LEU A 6 23.78 37.44 -16.34
C LEU A 6 23.42 36.28 -17.25
N LYS A 7 24.06 36.16 -18.42
CA LYS A 7 23.91 35.01 -19.33
C LYS A 7 24.33 33.69 -18.66
N LEU A 8 25.47 33.69 -17.97
CA LEU A 8 25.95 32.50 -17.25
C LEU A 8 24.99 32.06 -16.14
N ARG A 9 24.41 33.03 -15.42
CA ARG A 9 23.39 32.74 -14.38
C ARG A 9 22.11 32.15 -14.99
N SER A 10 21.64 32.69 -16.12
CA SER A 10 20.47 32.14 -16.83
C SER A 10 20.74 30.71 -17.32
N ILE A 11 21.92 30.47 -17.91
CA ILE A 11 22.32 29.14 -18.32
C ILE A 11 22.39 28.19 -17.12
N ALA A 12 23.01 28.62 -16.00
CA ALA A 12 23.07 27.79 -14.79
C ALA A 12 21.68 27.46 -14.22
N PHE A 13 20.75 28.42 -14.24
CA PHE A 13 19.37 28.23 -13.83
C PHE A 13 18.67 27.15 -14.68
N ASP A 14 18.88 27.17 -16.00
CA ASP A 14 18.28 26.20 -16.92
C ASP A 14 18.90 24.79 -16.81
N TYR A 15 20.19 24.70 -16.44
CA TYR A 15 20.87 23.40 -16.28
C TYR A 15 20.67 22.74 -14.91
N LEU A 16 20.00 23.40 -13.97
CA LEU A 16 19.66 22.75 -12.70
C LEU A 16 18.66 21.62 -12.93
N PHE A 17 18.95 20.48 -12.28
CA PHE A 17 18.13 19.28 -12.41
C PHE A 17 16.77 19.44 -11.75
N ASP A 18 16.73 20.11 -10.58
CA ASP A 18 15.50 20.38 -9.86
C ASP A 18 14.65 21.44 -10.61
N ALA A 19 13.35 21.31 -10.51
CA ALA A 19 12.44 22.28 -11.09
C ALA A 19 12.45 23.56 -10.25
N LEU A 20 12.70 24.69 -10.90
CA LEU A 20 12.73 26.01 -10.30
C LEU A 20 11.57 26.85 -10.85
N VAL A 21 10.68 27.25 -9.96
CA VAL A 21 9.49 28.06 -10.27
C VAL A 21 9.59 29.36 -9.50
N VAL A 22 9.66 30.47 -10.22
CA VAL A 22 9.62 31.80 -9.60
C VAL A 22 8.24 32.39 -9.77
N THR A 23 7.71 32.98 -8.69
CA THR A 23 6.41 33.66 -8.71
C THR A 23 6.53 35.11 -8.20
N ASP A 24 5.58 35.93 -8.62
CA ASP A 24 5.32 37.20 -7.96
C ASP A 24 4.55 37.03 -6.63
N LEU A 25 4.18 38.12 -5.97
CA LEU A 25 3.42 38.14 -4.71
C LEU A 25 1.97 37.61 -4.87
N GLN A 26 1.46 37.61 -6.09
CA GLN A 26 0.12 37.09 -6.42
C GLN A 26 0.11 35.62 -6.76
N GLY A 27 1.30 34.97 -6.76
CA GLY A 27 1.47 33.57 -7.13
C GLY A 27 1.46 33.33 -8.66
N THR A 28 1.66 34.40 -9.46
CA THR A 28 1.81 34.28 -10.92
C THR A 28 3.25 33.86 -11.24
N ILE A 29 3.42 32.86 -12.10
CA ILE A 29 4.72 32.35 -12.52
C ILE A 29 5.44 33.41 -13.37
N THR A 30 6.62 33.82 -12.95
CA THR A 30 7.45 34.84 -13.60
C THR A 30 8.74 34.27 -14.21
N ASP A 31 9.23 33.14 -13.70
CA ASP A 31 10.33 32.41 -14.32
C ASP A 31 10.19 30.90 -14.14
N TRP A 32 10.80 30.15 -15.09
CA TRP A 32 10.60 28.71 -15.27
C TRP A 32 11.81 28.09 -15.93
N ASN A 33 12.47 27.16 -15.26
CA ASN A 33 13.68 26.52 -15.81
C ASN A 33 13.36 25.23 -16.59
N LYS A 34 14.38 24.64 -17.20
CA LYS A 34 14.25 23.38 -17.93
C LYS A 34 13.85 22.19 -17.05
N GLY A 35 14.28 22.20 -15.77
CA GLY A 35 13.83 21.20 -14.78
C GLY A 35 12.32 21.25 -14.58
N SER A 36 11.73 22.45 -14.57
CA SER A 36 10.29 22.64 -14.45
C SER A 36 9.54 22.15 -15.69
N GLU A 37 10.07 22.40 -16.91
CA GLU A 37 9.47 21.84 -18.12
C GLU A 37 9.43 20.31 -18.09
N ASN A 38 10.51 19.69 -17.64
CA ASN A 38 10.62 18.23 -17.55
C ASN A 38 9.71 17.64 -16.45
N LEU A 39 9.54 18.35 -15.32
CA LEU A 39 8.77 17.88 -14.19
C LEU A 39 7.26 18.02 -14.42
N TYR A 40 6.81 19.16 -14.94
CA TYR A 40 5.38 19.48 -15.03
C TYR A 40 4.81 19.33 -16.44
N GLY A 41 5.67 19.25 -17.48
CA GLY A 41 5.25 19.07 -18.87
C GLY A 41 4.79 20.34 -19.59
N TYR A 42 4.84 21.51 -18.95
CA TYR A 42 4.57 22.82 -19.58
C TYR A 42 5.87 23.42 -20.08
N SER A 43 5.86 23.96 -21.30
CA SER A 43 6.97 24.80 -21.77
C SER A 43 7.01 26.12 -20.98
N LYS A 44 8.16 26.80 -21.00
CA LYS A 44 8.31 28.11 -20.37
C LYS A 44 7.27 29.11 -20.87
N ASP A 45 7.01 29.15 -22.17
CA ASP A 45 6.03 30.06 -22.79
C ASP A 45 4.58 29.76 -22.36
N GLU A 46 4.27 28.52 -22.02
CA GLU A 46 2.96 28.12 -21.51
C GLU A 46 2.79 28.41 -20.02
N ALA A 47 3.88 28.35 -19.25
CA ALA A 47 3.85 28.50 -17.79
C ALA A 47 3.90 29.96 -17.34
N ILE A 48 4.68 30.80 -18.02
CA ILE A 48 4.81 32.23 -17.65
C ILE A 48 3.46 32.93 -17.71
N GLY A 49 3.14 33.68 -16.66
CA GLY A 49 1.85 34.40 -16.52
C GLY A 49 0.71 33.53 -16.01
N GLN A 50 0.91 32.24 -15.82
CA GLN A 50 -0.10 31.35 -15.22
C GLN A 50 0.01 31.33 -13.69
N PRO A 51 -1.09 31.05 -12.98
CA PRO A 51 -1.06 30.88 -11.53
C PRO A 51 -0.34 29.59 -11.15
N VAL A 52 0.52 29.62 -10.13
CA VAL A 52 1.25 28.46 -9.64
C VAL A 52 0.35 27.32 -9.17
N ASN A 53 -0.89 27.60 -8.82
CA ASN A 53 -1.90 26.61 -8.42
C ASN A 53 -2.18 25.57 -9.50
N MET A 54 -1.91 25.87 -10.79
CA MET A 54 -2.04 24.89 -11.87
C MET A 54 -1.14 23.66 -11.71
N LEU A 55 -0.13 23.75 -10.86
CA LEU A 55 0.85 22.67 -10.61
C LEU A 55 0.44 21.76 -9.44
N HIS A 56 -0.60 22.14 -8.70
CA HIS A 56 -1.09 21.41 -7.54
C HIS A 56 -2.35 20.62 -7.86
N VAL A 57 -2.56 19.55 -7.11
CA VAL A 57 -3.84 18.83 -7.12
C VAL A 57 -4.90 19.75 -6.50
N PRO A 58 -6.05 19.98 -7.15
CA PRO A 58 -7.05 20.98 -6.71
C PRO A 58 -7.48 20.82 -5.24
N GLU A 59 -7.65 19.58 -4.78
CA GLU A 59 -8.10 19.30 -3.40
C GLU A 59 -7.08 19.70 -2.33
N ASP A 60 -5.80 19.82 -2.68
CA ASP A 60 -4.71 20.12 -1.75
C ASP A 60 -4.34 21.62 -1.77
N THR A 61 -4.80 22.36 -2.78
CA THR A 61 -4.28 23.71 -3.08
C THR A 61 -4.43 24.68 -1.91
N ASP A 62 -5.62 24.80 -1.32
CA ASP A 62 -5.89 25.77 -0.25
C ASP A 62 -5.06 25.48 1.00
N GLN A 63 -4.90 24.20 1.34
CA GLN A 63 -4.08 23.75 2.46
C GLN A 63 -2.62 24.10 2.24
N ILE A 64 -2.06 23.74 1.07
CA ILE A 64 -0.66 23.99 0.71
C ILE A 64 -0.36 25.50 0.75
N VAL A 65 -1.21 26.33 0.14
CA VAL A 65 -1.01 27.79 0.11
C VAL A 65 -0.99 28.36 1.53
N SER A 66 -1.93 27.96 2.39
CA SER A 66 -1.98 28.40 3.78
C SER A 66 -0.74 27.99 4.59
N GLU A 67 -0.28 26.76 4.42
CA GLU A 67 0.92 26.24 5.08
C GLU A 67 2.18 26.98 4.62
N VAL A 68 2.34 27.19 3.31
CA VAL A 68 3.49 27.89 2.72
C VAL A 68 3.57 29.31 3.26
N ILE A 69 2.48 30.09 3.20
CA ILE A 69 2.44 31.47 3.69
C ILE A 69 2.83 31.51 5.17
N SER A 70 2.15 30.72 6.01
CA SER A 70 2.40 30.70 7.45
C SER A 70 3.86 30.33 7.80
N ALA A 71 4.45 29.36 7.09
CA ALA A 71 5.82 28.93 7.34
C ALA A 71 6.85 29.95 6.86
N VAL A 72 6.63 30.57 5.69
CA VAL A 72 7.51 31.61 5.14
C VAL A 72 7.52 32.83 6.07
N GLU A 73 6.37 33.24 6.60
CA GLU A 73 6.30 34.36 7.56
C GLU A 73 7.03 34.08 8.88
N LYS A 74 6.93 32.83 9.40
CA LYS A 74 7.51 32.45 10.69
C LYS A 74 8.99 32.13 10.63
N SER A 75 9.43 31.41 9.59
CA SER A 75 10.76 30.81 9.50
C SER A 75 11.57 31.21 8.26
N GLY A 76 11.01 32.04 7.38
CA GLY A 76 11.65 32.47 6.13
C GLY A 76 11.74 31.37 5.06
N LYS A 77 11.17 30.22 5.28
CA LYS A 77 11.08 29.12 4.28
C LYS A 77 9.98 28.13 4.63
N TRP A 78 9.52 27.42 3.63
CA TRP A 78 8.68 26.23 3.77
C TRP A 78 9.33 25.04 3.10
N THR A 79 9.14 23.84 3.65
CA THR A 79 9.55 22.57 3.02
C THR A 79 8.50 21.51 3.29
N GLY A 80 8.20 20.68 2.28
CA GLY A 80 7.23 19.60 2.42
C GLY A 80 7.22 18.65 1.23
N GLU A 81 6.61 17.49 1.43
CA GLU A 81 6.29 16.55 0.35
C GLU A 81 4.83 16.74 -0.03
N ILE A 82 4.56 17.08 -1.29
CA ILE A 82 3.21 17.37 -1.77
C ILE A 82 2.93 16.67 -3.09
N ARG A 83 1.64 16.47 -3.37
CA ARG A 83 1.20 15.98 -4.67
C ARG A 83 1.31 17.10 -5.72
N MET A 84 1.81 16.76 -6.89
CA MET A 84 1.86 17.67 -8.03
C MET A 84 0.97 17.16 -9.16
N LEU A 85 0.49 18.08 -9.99
CA LEU A 85 -0.29 17.80 -11.19
C LEU A 85 0.56 18.09 -12.43
N HIS A 86 0.78 17.06 -13.26
CA HIS A 86 1.41 17.20 -14.56
C HIS A 86 0.40 17.64 -15.63
N LYS A 87 0.86 18.31 -16.68
CA LYS A 87 0.04 18.79 -17.81
C LYS A 87 -0.87 17.74 -18.44
N ASN A 88 -0.44 16.49 -18.48
CA ASN A 88 -1.23 15.36 -19.01
C ASN A 88 -2.29 14.82 -18.05
N GLY A 89 -2.41 15.41 -16.84
CA GLY A 89 -3.34 14.98 -15.81
C GLY A 89 -2.78 13.92 -14.84
N GLU A 90 -1.55 13.44 -15.02
CA GLU A 90 -0.91 12.52 -14.07
C GLU A 90 -0.57 13.22 -12.76
N ILE A 91 -0.83 12.52 -11.65
CA ILE A 91 -0.46 12.97 -10.31
C ILE A 91 0.87 12.33 -9.92
N GLY A 92 1.82 13.15 -9.49
CA GLY A 92 3.09 12.74 -8.94
C GLY A 92 3.31 13.29 -7.54
N TRP A 93 4.51 13.05 -6.99
CA TRP A 93 4.96 13.58 -5.71
C TRP A 93 6.24 14.39 -5.89
N ILE A 94 6.29 15.52 -5.23
CA ILE A 94 7.48 16.38 -5.16
C ILE A 94 7.88 16.64 -3.72
N GLU A 95 9.18 16.66 -3.49
CA GLU A 95 9.78 17.35 -2.36
C GLU A 95 9.96 18.80 -2.76
N SER A 96 9.29 19.72 -2.06
CA SER A 96 9.24 21.13 -2.39
C SER A 96 9.85 21.96 -1.27
N MET A 97 10.61 22.99 -1.66
CA MET A 97 11.07 24.08 -0.80
C MET A 97 10.61 25.39 -1.40
N CYS A 98 9.97 26.23 -0.61
CA CYS A 98 9.59 27.59 -0.99
C CYS A 98 10.35 28.61 -0.14
N VAL A 99 11.03 29.54 -0.79
CA VAL A 99 11.76 30.65 -0.15
C VAL A 99 11.33 31.99 -0.73
N PRO A 100 11.22 33.05 0.10
CA PRO A 100 10.88 34.39 -0.38
C PRO A 100 12.05 35.01 -1.15
N ILE A 101 11.73 35.81 -2.16
CA ILE A 101 12.68 36.64 -2.89
C ILE A 101 12.50 38.07 -2.43
N TYR A 102 13.62 38.73 -2.13
CA TYR A 102 13.65 40.14 -1.69
C TYR A 102 14.38 41.00 -2.71
N ASP A 103 13.93 42.24 -2.87
CA ASP A 103 14.65 43.27 -3.60
C ASP A 103 15.81 43.88 -2.80
N LEU A 104 16.46 44.89 -3.38
CA LEU A 104 17.57 45.62 -2.73
C LEU A 104 17.15 46.40 -1.48
N ASP A 105 15.88 46.79 -1.39
CA ASP A 105 15.29 47.48 -0.28
C ASP A 105 14.72 46.55 0.81
N LYS A 106 15.01 45.21 0.66
CA LYS A 106 14.54 44.14 1.54
C LYS A 106 13.01 44.00 1.58
N GLN A 107 12.34 44.42 0.52
CA GLN A 107 10.91 44.14 0.36
C GLN A 107 10.75 42.80 -0.36
N MET A 108 9.82 41.96 0.11
CA MET A 108 9.48 40.74 -0.57
C MET A 108 8.83 41.07 -1.92
N VAL A 109 9.35 40.49 -2.99
CA VAL A 109 8.90 40.73 -4.38
C VAL A 109 8.35 39.47 -5.03
N GLY A 110 8.49 38.30 -4.37
CA GLY A 110 8.02 37.04 -4.89
C GLY A 110 8.55 35.85 -4.10
N ALA A 111 8.46 34.68 -4.67
CA ALA A 111 8.94 33.44 -4.08
C ALA A 111 9.65 32.56 -5.13
N LEU A 112 10.58 31.74 -4.67
CA LEU A 112 11.22 30.67 -5.43
C LEU A 112 10.78 29.32 -4.85
N GLY A 113 10.10 28.54 -5.67
CA GLY A 113 9.85 27.11 -5.44
C GLY A 113 10.97 26.26 -6.05
N ILE A 114 11.54 25.38 -5.25
CA ILE A 114 12.52 24.37 -5.68
C ILE A 114 11.86 23.01 -5.49
N ASN A 115 11.63 22.28 -6.59
CA ASN A 115 10.82 21.08 -6.59
C ASN A 115 11.60 19.91 -7.17
N ARG A 116 11.68 18.82 -6.42
CA ARG A 116 12.34 17.59 -6.82
C ARG A 116 11.29 16.49 -6.98
N ASN A 117 11.31 15.81 -8.12
CA ASN A 117 10.44 14.65 -8.32
C ASN A 117 10.84 13.48 -7.40
N ILE A 118 9.94 13.07 -6.53
CA ILE A 118 10.11 11.93 -5.62
C ILE A 118 9.11 10.82 -5.89
N THR A 119 8.35 10.89 -6.99
CA THR A 119 7.30 9.91 -7.34
C THR A 119 7.85 8.49 -7.39
N ALA A 120 9.04 8.30 -8.01
CA ALA A 120 9.67 6.99 -8.08
C ALA A 120 10.08 6.46 -6.69
N ARG A 121 10.57 7.35 -5.80
CA ARG A 121 10.92 7.01 -4.41
C ARG A 121 9.69 6.57 -3.61
N ILE A 122 8.59 7.32 -3.69
CA ILE A 122 7.34 7.00 -2.98
C ILE A 122 6.78 5.67 -3.48
N LYS A 123 6.65 5.48 -4.80
CA LYS A 123 6.16 4.23 -5.39
C LYS A 123 7.02 3.02 -5.02
N GLU A 124 8.34 3.18 -4.96
CA GLU A 124 9.23 2.07 -4.56
C GLU A 124 9.10 1.77 -3.06
N THR A 125 8.96 2.79 -2.20
CA THR A 125 8.71 2.60 -0.77
C THR A 125 7.38 1.85 -0.56
N GLU A 126 6.29 2.30 -1.18
CA GLU A 126 4.98 1.62 -1.13
C GLU A 126 5.07 0.17 -1.64
N ARG A 127 5.83 -0.06 -2.72
CA ARG A 127 6.07 -1.40 -3.27
C ARG A 127 6.82 -2.29 -2.29
N LEU A 128 7.86 -1.76 -1.63
CA LEU A 128 8.63 -2.50 -0.63
C LEU A 128 7.78 -2.80 0.61
N GLU A 129 6.99 -1.87 1.09
CA GLU A 129 6.04 -2.07 2.18
C GLU A 129 5.01 -3.13 1.82
N HIS A 130 4.47 -3.07 0.61
CA HIS A 130 3.54 -4.09 0.14
C HIS A 130 4.18 -5.47 0.07
N LEU A 131 5.42 -5.58 -0.43
CA LEU A 131 6.17 -6.85 -0.47
C LEU A 131 6.53 -7.37 0.93
N ALA A 132 6.77 -6.47 1.89
CA ALA A 132 7.05 -6.86 3.26
C ALA A 132 5.83 -7.45 3.99
N HIS A 133 4.61 -7.03 3.61
CA HIS A 133 3.39 -7.34 4.36
C HIS A 133 2.41 -8.27 3.62
N TYR A 134 2.51 -8.38 2.30
CA TYR A 134 1.56 -9.16 1.50
C TYR A 134 2.26 -10.27 0.72
N ASP A 135 1.57 -11.37 0.51
CA ASP A 135 2.02 -12.44 -0.37
C ASP A 135 2.06 -11.96 -1.83
N TYR A 136 3.18 -12.17 -2.49
CA TYR A 136 3.42 -11.63 -3.83
C TYR A 136 2.44 -12.14 -4.90
N LEU A 137 1.98 -13.40 -4.74
CA LEU A 137 1.07 -14.05 -5.68
C LEU A 137 -0.39 -13.65 -5.40
N THR A 138 -0.86 -13.92 -4.20
CA THR A 138 -2.28 -13.82 -3.84
C THR A 138 -2.72 -12.45 -3.37
N LYS A 139 -1.76 -11.55 -3.07
CA LYS A 139 -2.00 -10.17 -2.59
C LYS A 139 -2.81 -10.08 -1.28
N ILE A 140 -2.96 -11.18 -0.56
CA ILE A 140 -3.46 -11.19 0.82
C ILE A 140 -2.30 -11.05 1.81
N PRO A 141 -2.52 -10.75 3.08
CA PRO A 141 -1.51 -10.74 4.13
C PRO A 141 -0.58 -11.94 4.07
N ASN A 142 0.72 -11.68 4.22
CA ASN A 142 1.72 -12.74 4.37
C ASN A 142 1.89 -13.15 5.84
N ARG A 143 2.81 -14.06 6.12
CA ARG A 143 3.10 -14.53 7.47
C ARG A 143 3.46 -13.38 8.44
N TYR A 144 4.21 -12.38 7.97
CA TYR A 144 4.63 -11.28 8.82
C TYR A 144 3.44 -10.43 9.29
N LEU A 145 2.61 -9.99 8.34
CA LEU A 145 1.40 -9.20 8.66
C LEU A 145 0.37 -10.00 9.45
N LEU A 146 0.28 -11.32 9.21
CA LEU A 146 -0.56 -12.21 10.02
C LEU A 146 -0.12 -12.20 11.49
N LEU A 147 1.17 -12.37 11.77
CA LEU A 147 1.69 -12.40 13.15
C LEU A 147 1.48 -11.06 13.86
N ASP A 148 1.68 -9.96 13.17
CA ASP A 148 1.41 -8.62 13.70
C ASP A 148 -0.06 -8.45 14.08
N ARG A 149 -0.98 -8.77 13.17
CA ARG A 149 -2.43 -8.72 13.42
C ARG A 149 -2.87 -9.65 14.54
N LEU A 150 -2.33 -10.87 14.58
CA LEU A 150 -2.64 -11.84 15.61
C LEU A 150 -2.20 -11.35 16.99
N GLN A 151 -1.04 -10.72 17.12
CA GLN A 151 -0.58 -10.14 18.37
C GLN A 151 -1.52 -8.99 18.81
N HIS A 152 -1.87 -8.09 17.90
CA HIS A 152 -2.81 -7.01 18.20
C HIS A 152 -4.18 -7.55 18.64
N LEU A 153 -4.67 -8.62 17.99
CA LEU A 153 -5.93 -9.24 18.33
C LEU A 153 -5.90 -9.91 19.70
N ILE A 154 -4.79 -10.55 20.07
CA ILE A 154 -4.55 -11.09 21.42
C ILE A 154 -4.63 -9.96 22.46
N ASP A 155 -3.84 -8.89 22.26
CA ASP A 155 -3.78 -7.76 23.20
C ASP A 155 -5.16 -7.07 23.36
N GLN A 156 -5.93 -6.99 22.28
CA GLN A 156 -7.29 -6.44 22.30
C GLN A 156 -8.27 -7.38 23.03
N SER A 157 -8.18 -8.67 22.76
CA SER A 157 -9.06 -9.68 23.33
C SER A 157 -8.84 -9.86 24.83
N GLU A 158 -7.61 -9.77 25.30
CA GLU A 158 -7.29 -9.75 26.74
C GLU A 158 -7.93 -8.55 27.45
N ARG A 159 -7.82 -7.34 26.87
CA ARG A 159 -8.43 -6.13 27.44
C ARG A 159 -9.95 -6.19 27.48
N ASN A 160 -10.56 -6.76 26.46
CA ASN A 160 -12.02 -6.79 26.30
C ASN A 160 -12.66 -8.06 26.86
N ASN A 161 -11.87 -9.01 27.37
CA ASN A 161 -12.30 -10.35 27.77
C ASN A 161 -13.14 -11.03 26.69
N SER A 162 -12.66 -10.97 25.44
CA SER A 162 -13.34 -11.51 24.26
C SER A 162 -12.56 -12.67 23.65
N ASN A 163 -13.26 -13.55 22.94
CA ASN A 163 -12.69 -14.69 22.27
C ASN A 163 -12.60 -14.43 20.76
N PHE A 164 -11.61 -15.07 20.12
CA PHE A 164 -11.46 -15.14 18.66
C PHE A 164 -11.03 -16.55 18.26
N ALA A 165 -11.11 -16.86 16.97
CA ALA A 165 -10.63 -18.13 16.44
C ALA A 165 -9.61 -17.95 15.34
N LEU A 166 -8.62 -18.85 15.32
CA LEU A 166 -7.64 -19.01 14.26
C LEU A 166 -7.92 -20.32 13.52
N LEU A 167 -8.10 -20.25 12.21
CA LEU A 167 -8.26 -21.40 11.34
C LEU A 167 -6.98 -21.59 10.53
N TYR A 168 -6.39 -22.76 10.59
CA TYR A 168 -5.25 -23.17 9.76
C TYR A 168 -5.76 -24.06 8.64
N ILE A 169 -5.45 -23.75 7.39
CA ILE A 169 -6.01 -24.36 6.19
C ILE A 169 -4.88 -24.82 5.29
N ASP A 170 -4.93 -26.08 4.85
CA ASP A 170 -3.97 -26.68 3.91
C ASP A 170 -4.73 -27.29 2.72
N LEU A 171 -4.25 -27.06 1.49
CA LEU A 171 -4.84 -27.64 0.29
C LEU A 171 -4.34 -29.07 0.07
N ASN A 172 -5.22 -30.03 0.20
CA ASN A 172 -4.87 -31.43 0.10
C ASN A 172 -4.34 -31.78 -1.29
N LYS A 173 -3.19 -32.46 -1.33
CA LYS A 173 -2.56 -32.95 -2.57
C LYS A 173 -2.20 -31.81 -3.57
N PHE A 174 -2.01 -30.57 -3.11
CA PHE A 174 -1.67 -29.43 -3.96
C PHE A 174 -0.42 -29.67 -4.82
N LYS A 175 0.58 -30.37 -4.27
CA LYS A 175 1.80 -30.75 -5.00
C LYS A 175 1.49 -31.49 -6.29
N ILE A 176 0.44 -32.35 -6.33
CA ILE A 176 0.06 -33.11 -7.53
C ILE A 176 -0.35 -32.15 -8.67
N PHE A 177 -1.02 -31.04 -8.38
CA PHE A 177 -1.35 -30.03 -9.41
C PHE A 177 -0.08 -29.44 -10.02
N ASN A 178 0.91 -29.08 -9.18
CA ASN A 178 2.19 -28.56 -9.67
C ASN A 178 2.95 -29.60 -10.51
N ASP A 179 3.04 -30.84 -10.03
CA ASP A 179 3.79 -31.93 -10.68
C ASP A 179 3.15 -32.36 -12.00
N THR A 180 1.81 -32.30 -12.13
CA THR A 180 1.09 -32.77 -13.32
C THR A 180 0.77 -31.67 -14.32
N LYS A 181 0.51 -30.43 -13.86
CA LYS A 181 0.01 -29.31 -14.68
C LYS A 181 0.96 -28.10 -14.68
N GLY A 182 2.04 -28.17 -13.92
CA GLY A 182 3.04 -27.09 -13.80
C GLY A 182 2.68 -26.02 -12.78
N HIS A 183 3.71 -25.27 -12.36
CA HIS A 183 3.58 -24.25 -11.31
C HIS A 183 2.59 -23.12 -11.66
N ALA A 184 2.51 -22.71 -12.92
CA ALA A 184 1.56 -21.68 -13.34
C ALA A 184 0.09 -22.08 -13.10
N PHE A 185 -0.23 -23.37 -13.23
CA PHE A 185 -1.55 -23.89 -12.90
C PHE A 185 -1.78 -23.89 -11.38
N GLY A 186 -0.80 -24.33 -10.60
CA GLY A 186 -0.85 -24.25 -9.14
C GLY A 186 -1.03 -22.83 -8.62
N ASP A 187 -0.36 -21.86 -9.25
CA ASP A 187 -0.53 -20.43 -8.92
C ASP A 187 -1.98 -19.97 -9.10
N GLN A 188 -2.66 -20.39 -10.18
CA GLN A 188 -4.08 -20.08 -10.38
C GLN A 188 -4.99 -20.74 -9.33
N VAL A 189 -4.66 -21.96 -8.88
CA VAL A 189 -5.37 -22.62 -7.77
C VAL A 189 -5.23 -21.79 -6.49
N LEU A 190 -4.04 -21.31 -6.18
CA LEU A 190 -3.78 -20.49 -5.00
C LEU A 190 -4.50 -19.12 -5.06
N LEU A 191 -4.52 -18.48 -6.23
CA LEU A 191 -5.24 -17.22 -6.45
C LEU A 191 -6.74 -17.40 -6.22
N GLU A 192 -7.34 -18.43 -6.81
CA GLU A 192 -8.77 -18.72 -6.66
C GLU A 192 -9.10 -19.09 -5.21
N THR A 193 -8.23 -19.85 -4.52
CA THR A 193 -8.38 -20.19 -3.10
C THR A 193 -8.41 -18.92 -2.23
N ALA A 194 -7.45 -18.02 -2.44
CA ALA A 194 -7.38 -16.75 -1.72
C ALA A 194 -8.64 -15.88 -1.93
N LEU A 195 -9.13 -15.84 -3.18
CA LEU A 195 -10.35 -15.12 -3.53
C LEU A 195 -11.57 -15.70 -2.80
N ARG A 196 -11.76 -17.02 -2.82
CA ARG A 196 -12.86 -17.71 -2.14
C ARG A 196 -12.82 -17.51 -0.63
N LEU A 197 -11.64 -17.62 -0.02
CA LEU A 197 -11.46 -17.35 1.40
C LEU A 197 -11.88 -15.92 1.73
N LYS A 198 -11.40 -14.94 0.98
CA LYS A 198 -11.73 -13.53 1.18
C LYS A 198 -13.23 -13.23 1.03
N GLN A 199 -13.91 -13.92 0.11
CA GLN A 199 -15.36 -13.79 -0.09
C GLN A 199 -16.18 -14.50 0.99
N SER A 200 -15.59 -15.46 1.71
CA SER A 200 -16.28 -16.28 2.71
C SER A 200 -16.27 -15.66 4.12
N ILE A 201 -15.49 -14.61 4.34
CA ILE A 201 -15.30 -13.99 5.66
C ILE A 201 -15.79 -12.53 5.67
N ARG A 202 -15.91 -11.94 6.87
CA ARG A 202 -16.28 -10.55 7.06
C ARG A 202 -15.10 -9.61 6.78
N LEU A 203 -15.39 -8.33 6.61
CA LEU A 203 -14.36 -7.31 6.39
C LEU A 203 -13.41 -7.13 7.60
N SER A 204 -13.92 -7.41 8.82
CA SER A 204 -13.13 -7.40 10.06
C SER A 204 -12.18 -8.58 10.17
N ASP A 205 -12.47 -9.70 9.50
CA ASP A 205 -11.67 -10.91 9.60
C ASP A 205 -10.42 -10.82 8.70
N THR A 206 -9.39 -11.56 9.03
CA THR A 206 -8.15 -11.58 8.25
C THR A 206 -7.95 -12.93 7.56
N VAL A 207 -7.63 -12.91 6.26
CA VAL A 207 -7.08 -14.07 5.53
C VAL A 207 -5.62 -13.78 5.25
N ALA A 208 -4.75 -14.77 5.48
CA ALA A 208 -3.32 -14.70 5.18
C ALA A 208 -2.85 -15.99 4.49
N ARG A 209 -1.79 -15.86 3.67
CA ARG A 209 -1.04 -17.02 3.16
C ARG A 209 0.31 -17.06 3.84
N ILE A 210 0.63 -18.18 4.50
CA ILE A 210 1.86 -18.31 5.29
C ILE A 210 2.99 -19.03 4.56
N GLY A 211 2.67 -19.74 3.50
CA GLY A 211 3.65 -20.39 2.60
C GLY A 211 3.02 -21.51 1.81
N GLY A 212 3.58 -21.84 0.66
CA GLY A 212 3.11 -22.96 -0.15
C GLY A 212 1.60 -22.94 -0.41
N ASP A 213 0.91 -23.95 0.08
CA ASP A 213 -0.53 -24.18 0.02
C ASP A 213 -1.26 -23.95 1.35
N GLU A 214 -0.59 -23.27 2.30
CA GLU A 214 -1.08 -23.02 3.65
C GLU A 214 -1.66 -21.61 3.79
N PHE A 215 -2.89 -21.55 4.30
CA PHE A 215 -3.61 -20.31 4.59
C PHE A 215 -4.04 -20.26 6.06
N VAL A 216 -4.16 -19.06 6.60
CA VAL A 216 -4.70 -18.81 7.94
C VAL A 216 -5.82 -17.80 7.86
N VAL A 217 -6.89 -18.06 8.61
CA VAL A 217 -7.99 -17.13 8.80
C VAL A 217 -8.09 -16.74 10.28
N LEU A 218 -8.13 -15.45 10.58
CA LEU A 218 -8.46 -14.94 11.92
C LEU A 218 -9.90 -14.48 11.90
N LEU A 219 -10.74 -15.07 12.75
CA LEU A 219 -12.12 -14.69 12.95
C LEU A 219 -12.23 -13.85 14.22
N GLU A 220 -12.37 -12.54 14.03
CA GLU A 220 -12.52 -11.61 15.14
C GLU A 220 -13.91 -11.72 15.78
N SER A 221 -13.99 -11.57 17.11
CA SER A 221 -15.26 -11.48 17.85
C SER A 221 -16.23 -12.66 17.62
N ILE A 222 -15.85 -13.82 18.11
CA ILE A 222 -16.73 -14.98 18.17
C ILE A 222 -17.58 -14.96 19.44
N SER A 223 -18.89 -15.17 19.30
CA SER A 223 -19.83 -15.16 20.42
C SER A 223 -20.00 -16.55 21.05
N ASN A 224 -19.87 -17.60 20.24
CA ASN A 224 -20.03 -18.98 20.68
C ASN A 224 -19.40 -19.99 19.69
N GLN A 225 -19.31 -21.23 20.13
CA GLN A 225 -18.71 -22.32 19.34
C GLN A 225 -19.51 -22.66 18.05
N ASN A 226 -20.82 -22.36 18.01
CA ASN A 226 -21.63 -22.56 16.83
C ASN A 226 -21.25 -21.59 15.70
N ASP A 227 -20.82 -20.37 16.04
CA ASP A 227 -20.36 -19.39 15.05
C ASP A 227 -19.12 -19.90 14.32
N ILE A 228 -18.17 -20.49 15.05
CA ILE A 228 -16.96 -21.11 14.50
C ILE A 228 -17.34 -22.27 13.57
N SER A 229 -18.19 -23.18 14.07
CA SER A 229 -18.62 -24.34 13.30
C SER A 229 -19.35 -23.96 12.02
N SER A 230 -20.15 -22.91 12.06
CA SER A 230 -20.84 -22.35 10.88
C SER A 230 -19.85 -21.75 9.89
N MET A 231 -18.85 -21.01 10.37
CA MET A 231 -17.83 -20.41 9.51
C MET A 231 -16.92 -21.46 8.87
N VAL A 232 -16.48 -22.46 9.62
CA VAL A 232 -15.72 -23.62 9.08
C VAL A 232 -16.50 -24.32 7.97
N LYS A 233 -17.79 -24.55 8.17
CA LYS A 233 -18.67 -25.15 7.12
C LYS A 233 -18.78 -24.24 5.90
N THR A 234 -18.90 -22.93 6.08
CA THR A 234 -18.98 -21.96 5.00
C THR A 234 -17.70 -21.95 4.17
N ILE A 235 -16.55 -21.85 4.82
CA ILE A 235 -15.22 -21.89 4.19
C ILE A 235 -15.00 -23.23 3.49
N SER A 236 -15.23 -24.36 4.17
CA SER A 236 -15.07 -25.69 3.58
C SER A 236 -15.97 -25.86 2.34
N LYS A 237 -17.23 -25.40 2.40
CA LYS A 237 -18.13 -25.45 1.25
C LYS A 237 -17.62 -24.60 0.09
N ALA A 238 -17.10 -23.40 0.34
CA ALA A 238 -16.57 -22.52 -0.70
C ALA A 238 -15.31 -23.10 -1.36
N LEU A 239 -14.41 -23.68 -0.56
CA LEU A 239 -13.17 -24.28 -1.07
C LEU A 239 -13.40 -25.60 -1.80
N ASN A 240 -14.38 -26.40 -1.38
CA ASN A 240 -14.70 -27.69 -2.03
C ASN A 240 -15.56 -27.55 -3.30
N GLN A 241 -15.99 -26.32 -3.67
CA GLN A 241 -16.62 -26.10 -4.96
C GLN A 241 -15.64 -26.31 -6.10
N THR A 242 -16.13 -26.75 -7.26
CA THR A 242 -15.32 -26.91 -8.46
C THR A 242 -14.58 -25.62 -8.82
N TYR A 243 -13.27 -25.71 -9.00
CA TYR A 243 -12.44 -24.64 -9.55
C TYR A 243 -12.48 -24.70 -11.07
N THR A 244 -12.62 -23.58 -11.74
CA THR A 244 -12.49 -23.49 -13.20
C THR A 244 -11.23 -22.69 -13.52
N ILE A 245 -10.20 -23.37 -14.00
CA ILE A 245 -8.88 -22.80 -14.28
C ILE A 245 -8.54 -23.15 -15.74
N ASN A 246 -8.35 -22.13 -16.59
CA ASN A 246 -8.07 -22.30 -18.02
C ASN A 246 -9.10 -23.25 -18.70
N ASP A 247 -10.41 -23.04 -18.41
CA ASP A 247 -11.54 -23.85 -18.89
C ASP A 247 -11.56 -25.30 -18.38
N GLU A 248 -10.64 -25.68 -17.51
CA GLU A 248 -10.60 -26.99 -16.89
C GLU A 248 -11.27 -26.97 -15.51
N LYS A 249 -12.13 -27.92 -15.25
CA LYS A 249 -12.82 -28.11 -13.97
C LYS A 249 -12.05 -29.07 -13.09
N ILE A 250 -11.62 -28.63 -11.91
CA ILE A 250 -10.92 -29.45 -10.93
C ILE A 250 -11.61 -29.39 -9.56
N ALA A 251 -11.47 -30.46 -8.81
CA ALA A 251 -11.85 -30.51 -7.40
C ALA A 251 -10.61 -30.28 -6.54
N VAL A 252 -10.70 -29.31 -5.63
CA VAL A 252 -9.68 -29.03 -4.62
C VAL A 252 -10.29 -29.32 -3.26
N ASN A 253 -9.64 -30.13 -2.46
CA ASN A 253 -10.03 -30.41 -1.09
C ASN A 253 -9.06 -29.70 -0.13
N CYS A 254 -9.53 -29.33 1.04
CA CYS A 254 -8.72 -28.73 2.09
C CYS A 254 -8.94 -29.43 3.44
N SER A 255 -7.95 -29.34 4.29
CA SER A 255 -8.04 -29.70 5.71
C SER A 255 -8.02 -28.42 6.54
N ILE A 256 -8.86 -28.35 7.57
CA ILE A 256 -9.04 -27.16 8.40
C ILE A 256 -8.85 -27.53 9.87
N GLY A 257 -7.89 -26.89 10.53
CA GLY A 257 -7.72 -26.94 11.97
C GLY A 257 -8.15 -25.63 12.62
N VAL A 258 -8.68 -25.70 13.81
CA VAL A 258 -9.16 -24.53 14.56
C VAL A 258 -8.42 -24.44 15.88
N ALA A 259 -8.07 -23.22 16.29
CA ALA A 259 -7.65 -22.89 17.66
C ALA A 259 -8.44 -21.67 18.17
N ILE A 260 -8.89 -21.75 19.42
CA ILE A 260 -9.68 -20.70 20.07
C ILE A 260 -8.85 -20.02 21.14
N PHE A 261 -8.78 -18.70 21.07
CA PHE A 261 -8.18 -17.88 22.12
C PHE A 261 -9.21 -17.62 23.26
N PRO A 262 -8.80 -17.69 24.55
CA PRO A 262 -7.47 -18.08 25.04
C PRO A 262 -7.32 -19.60 25.33
N GLU A 263 -8.34 -20.41 25.10
CA GLU A 263 -8.43 -21.80 25.56
C GLU A 263 -7.33 -22.70 24.97
N GLU A 264 -6.97 -22.51 23.69
CA GLU A 264 -6.03 -23.37 22.96
C GLU A 264 -4.68 -22.69 22.68
N GLY A 265 -4.49 -21.48 23.23
CA GLY A 265 -3.22 -20.75 23.18
C GLY A 265 -3.39 -19.29 23.56
N SER A 266 -2.34 -18.70 24.14
CA SER A 266 -2.28 -17.29 24.58
C SER A 266 -1.22 -16.46 23.84
N THR A 267 -0.46 -17.08 22.94
CA THR A 267 0.54 -16.42 22.11
C THR A 267 0.34 -16.80 20.64
N PRO A 268 0.86 -16.00 19.67
CA PRO A 268 0.79 -16.33 18.26
C PRO A 268 1.30 -17.74 17.95
N ASP A 269 2.45 -18.12 18.51
CA ASP A 269 3.07 -19.40 18.25
C ASP A 269 2.24 -20.58 18.79
N THR A 270 1.68 -20.43 20.00
CA THR A 270 0.85 -21.51 20.60
C THR A 270 -0.46 -21.69 19.86
N LEU A 271 -1.11 -20.62 19.42
CA LEU A 271 -2.35 -20.69 18.63
C LEU A 271 -2.11 -21.30 17.25
N LEU A 272 -1.06 -20.88 16.54
CA LEU A 272 -0.69 -21.46 15.25
C LEU A 272 -0.38 -22.95 15.38
N ALA A 273 0.41 -23.34 16.38
CA ALA A 273 0.74 -24.75 16.61
C ALA A 273 -0.49 -25.61 16.99
N SER A 274 -1.41 -25.06 17.77
CA SER A 274 -2.66 -25.75 18.13
C SER A 274 -3.56 -25.98 16.91
N ALA A 275 -3.73 -24.93 16.08
CA ALA A 275 -4.53 -25.02 14.86
C ALA A 275 -3.89 -25.94 13.81
N ASP A 276 -2.57 -25.88 13.60
CA ASP A 276 -1.83 -26.77 12.70
C ASP A 276 -1.98 -28.24 13.14
N LYS A 277 -1.81 -28.54 14.43
CA LYS A 277 -2.03 -29.88 14.97
C LYS A 277 -3.46 -30.37 14.76
N ALA A 278 -4.47 -29.50 14.88
CA ALA A 278 -5.86 -29.84 14.60
C ALA A 278 -6.08 -30.11 13.10
N MET A 279 -5.53 -29.29 12.21
CA MET A 279 -5.57 -29.45 10.77
C MET A 279 -4.94 -30.77 10.32
N TYR A 280 -3.76 -31.12 10.90
CA TYR A 280 -3.09 -32.39 10.61
C TYR A 280 -3.94 -33.59 10.97
N LYS A 281 -4.69 -33.59 12.08
CA LYS A 281 -5.62 -34.64 12.44
C LYS A 281 -6.80 -34.77 11.47
N ASP A 282 -7.30 -33.66 10.95
CA ASP A 282 -8.36 -33.62 9.94
C ASP A 282 -7.87 -34.23 8.63
N LYS A 283 -6.63 -33.90 8.21
CA LYS A 283 -5.98 -34.42 7.00
C LYS A 283 -5.86 -35.96 6.99
N TYR A 284 -5.54 -36.55 8.15
CA TYR A 284 -5.44 -38.04 8.26
C TYR A 284 -6.79 -38.71 8.29
N LYS A 285 -7.83 -38.15 8.85
CA LYS A 285 -9.17 -38.72 8.79
C LYS A 285 -9.72 -38.83 7.36
N LEU A 286 -9.30 -37.91 6.48
CA LEU A 286 -9.69 -37.90 5.07
C LEU A 286 -8.87 -38.87 4.19
N SER A 287 -7.72 -39.35 4.67
CA SER A 287 -6.89 -40.33 3.95
C SER A 287 -7.29 -41.78 4.20
N ASP A 288 -8.05 -42.05 5.24
CA ASP A 288 -8.52 -43.40 5.60
C ASP A 288 -9.95 -43.71 5.08
N THR A 289 -10.53 -42.78 4.32
CA THR A 289 -11.82 -42.91 3.62
C THR A 289 -11.65 -42.85 2.11
#